data_3c2358777080c05fb72b548b52d1dc43
#
_entry.id   3c2358777080c05fb72b548b52d1dc43
#
_cell.length_a   1.000
_cell.length_b   1.000
_cell.length_c   1.000
_cell.angle_alpha   90.00
_cell.angle_beta   90.00
_cell.angle_gamma   90.00
#
_symmetry.space_group_name_H-M   'P 1'
#
loop_
_entity.id
_entity.type
_entity.pdbx_description
1 polymer ?
#
loop_
_entity_poly.entity_id
_entity_poly.type
_entity_poly.pdbx_seq_one_letter_code
_entity_poly.pdbx_strand_id
1 'polypeptide(L)'
;MNEYEEGLKLLEEKFGCGKDNAISLATIAREPNAEGKPRPVVRTVDAYYEDTVFYVTTHGKSNKIQQIAENQEVSIATSPEMFTASGIGENLGWVLDPKNVELRTKLRQVFAQWYDMANNEKDENCCILAIRLTRGTLNINHWEKLYHMDFVNKTTMENGGVF
;
A
#
# COMPACT_ATOMS: atom_id res chain seq x y z
N MET A 1 6.09 24.99 7.60
CA MET A 1 5.85 23.65 7.01
C MET A 1 6.52 23.64 5.65
N ASN A 2 7.39 22.68 5.42
CA ASN A 2 8.00 22.51 4.11
C ASN A 2 7.06 21.73 3.17
N GLU A 3 7.39 21.67 1.89
CA GLU A 3 6.55 21.03 0.88
C GLU A 3 6.34 19.52 1.11
N TYR A 4 7.33 18.83 1.68
CA TYR A 4 7.18 17.41 2.06
C TYR A 4 6.16 17.24 3.18
N GLU A 5 6.22 18.08 4.21
CA GLU A 5 5.25 18.06 5.32
C GLU A 5 3.83 18.41 4.86
N GLU A 6 3.69 19.34 3.92
CA GLU A 6 2.41 19.64 3.28
C GLU A 6 1.85 18.41 2.55
N GLY A 7 2.70 17.73 1.79
CA GLY A 7 2.34 16.49 1.10
C GLY A 7 1.89 15.38 2.05
N LEU A 8 2.62 15.18 3.16
CA LEU A 8 2.23 14.21 4.20
C LEU A 8 0.86 14.53 4.80
N LYS A 9 0.61 15.80 5.10
CA LYS A 9 -0.70 16.24 5.62
C LYS A 9 -1.83 15.94 4.63
N LEU A 10 -1.61 16.21 3.35
CA LEU A 10 -2.60 15.91 2.30
C LEU A 10 -2.84 14.39 2.17
N LEU A 11 -1.81 13.56 2.27
CA LEU A 11 -1.98 12.10 2.27
C LEU A 11 -2.81 11.64 3.48
N GLU A 12 -2.55 12.18 4.67
CA GLU A 12 -3.34 11.87 5.86
C GLU A 12 -4.81 12.30 5.70
N GLU A 13 -5.05 13.48 5.16
CA GLU A 13 -6.42 13.96 4.90
C GLU A 13 -7.15 13.09 3.87
N LYS A 14 -6.46 12.58 2.86
CA LYS A 14 -7.06 11.77 1.78
C LYS A 14 -7.24 10.31 2.17
N PHE A 15 -6.28 9.71 2.83
CA PHE A 15 -6.21 8.26 3.06
C PHE A 15 -6.26 7.85 4.53
N GLY A 16 -5.93 8.76 5.45
CA GLY A 16 -5.86 8.52 6.87
C GLY A 16 -7.21 8.57 7.59
N CYS A 17 -7.16 8.82 8.90
CA CYS A 17 -8.35 8.95 9.76
C CYS A 17 -9.26 7.72 9.77
N GLY A 18 -8.70 6.52 9.63
CA GLY A 18 -9.44 5.26 9.69
C GLY A 18 -10.32 4.99 8.47
N LYS A 19 -9.97 5.51 7.30
CA LYS A 19 -10.68 5.23 6.05
C LYS A 19 -10.32 3.86 5.49
N ASP A 20 -11.31 3.18 4.94
CA ASP A 20 -11.14 2.03 4.06
C ASP A 20 -10.85 2.56 2.64
N ASN A 21 -9.60 2.39 2.19
CA ASN A 21 -9.15 2.90 0.90
C ASN A 21 -9.05 1.77 -0.13
N ALA A 22 -9.76 1.90 -1.25
CA ALA A 22 -9.54 1.02 -2.41
C ALA A 22 -8.33 1.52 -3.20
N ILE A 23 -7.29 0.71 -3.30
CA ILE A 23 -6.07 1.04 -4.04
C ILE A 23 -5.77 -0.02 -5.09
N SER A 24 -5.19 0.40 -6.21
CA SER A 24 -4.58 -0.52 -7.19
C SER A 24 -3.17 -0.87 -6.71
N LEU A 25 -2.90 -2.16 -6.59
CA LEU A 25 -1.60 -2.68 -6.15
C LEU A 25 -0.96 -3.48 -7.29
N ALA A 26 0.18 -3.03 -7.76
CA ALA A 26 0.99 -3.72 -8.76
C ALA A 26 2.14 -4.49 -8.08
N THR A 27 2.35 -5.70 -8.53
CA THR A 27 3.44 -6.60 -8.12
C THR A 27 4.10 -7.20 -9.34
N ILE A 28 5.21 -7.90 -9.18
CA ILE A 28 5.88 -8.62 -10.25
C ILE A 28 5.49 -10.10 -10.19
N ALA A 29 5.00 -10.64 -11.30
CA ALA A 29 4.65 -12.05 -11.41
C ALA A 29 5.86 -12.96 -11.17
N ARG A 30 5.62 -14.12 -10.59
CA ARG A 30 6.68 -15.13 -10.34
C ARG A 30 7.24 -15.68 -11.63
N GLU A 31 6.38 -15.79 -12.65
CA GLU A 31 6.79 -16.24 -13.97
C GLU A 31 6.99 -15.05 -14.91
N PRO A 32 8.11 -15.00 -15.64
CA PRO A 32 8.35 -13.93 -16.61
C PRO A 32 7.39 -14.03 -17.80
N ASN A 33 7.40 -12.99 -18.66
CA ASN A 33 6.69 -13.03 -19.92
C ASN A 33 7.36 -14.00 -20.93
N ALA A 34 6.76 -14.14 -22.12
CA ALA A 34 7.26 -15.02 -23.17
C ALA A 34 8.71 -14.73 -23.63
N GLU A 35 9.19 -13.49 -23.41
CA GLU A 35 10.55 -13.07 -23.73
C GLU A 35 11.53 -13.20 -22.53
N GLY A 36 11.10 -13.76 -21.41
CA GLY A 36 11.91 -13.92 -20.20
C GLY A 36 12.06 -12.65 -19.37
N LYS A 37 11.20 -11.62 -19.59
CA LYS A 37 11.25 -10.34 -18.87
C LYS A 37 10.24 -10.28 -17.73
N PRO A 38 10.49 -9.45 -16.70
CA PRO A 38 9.53 -9.24 -15.61
C PRO A 38 8.14 -8.85 -16.12
N ARG A 39 7.11 -9.44 -15.54
CA ARG A 39 5.73 -9.20 -15.91
C ARG A 39 4.96 -8.57 -14.75
N PRO A 40 4.47 -7.33 -14.88
CA PRO A 40 3.66 -6.70 -13.84
C PRO A 40 2.26 -7.33 -13.76
N VAL A 41 1.70 -7.35 -12.56
CA VAL A 41 0.33 -7.78 -12.27
C VAL A 41 -0.31 -6.73 -11.38
N VAL A 42 -1.55 -6.34 -11.66
CA VAL A 42 -2.28 -5.34 -10.86
C VAL A 42 -3.63 -5.89 -10.40
N ARG A 43 -4.02 -5.53 -9.19
CA ARG A 43 -5.35 -5.82 -8.59
C ARG A 43 -5.76 -4.69 -7.67
N THR A 44 -7.04 -4.60 -7.38
CA THR A 44 -7.55 -3.70 -6.35
C THR A 44 -7.54 -4.41 -4.99
N VAL A 45 -7.12 -3.70 -3.95
CA VAL A 45 -7.19 -4.15 -2.56
C VAL A 45 -7.73 -3.02 -1.68
N ASP A 46 -8.37 -3.38 -0.57
CA ASP A 46 -8.75 -2.44 0.46
C ASP A 46 -7.60 -2.25 1.45
N ALA A 47 -7.26 -1.02 1.76
CA ALA A 47 -6.09 -0.68 2.55
C ALA A 47 -6.37 0.37 3.62
N TYR A 48 -5.77 0.19 4.78
CA TYR A 48 -5.68 1.17 5.85
C TYR A 48 -4.35 1.93 5.74
N TYR A 49 -4.41 3.25 5.76
CA TYR A 49 -3.23 4.12 5.70
C TYR A 49 -2.87 4.66 7.08
N GLU A 50 -1.62 4.53 7.45
CA GLU A 50 -1.03 5.16 8.62
C GLU A 50 0.45 5.43 8.36
N ASP A 51 0.86 6.68 8.53
CA ASP A 51 2.27 7.09 8.53
C ASP A 51 3.09 6.54 7.35
N THR A 52 2.66 6.84 6.14
CA THR A 52 3.30 6.44 4.87
C THR A 52 3.30 4.93 4.57
N VAL A 53 2.45 4.18 5.25
CA VAL A 53 2.26 2.74 5.03
C VAL A 53 0.80 2.45 4.74
N PHE A 54 0.54 1.62 3.74
CA PHE A 54 -0.76 1.01 3.53
C PHE A 54 -0.75 -0.43 4.04
N TYR A 55 -1.77 -0.79 4.82
CA TYR A 55 -1.91 -2.13 5.39
C TYR A 55 -3.14 -2.82 4.81
N VAL A 56 -2.95 -4.08 4.42
CA VAL A 56 -3.98 -4.92 3.79
C VAL A 56 -4.09 -6.24 4.55
N THR A 57 -5.30 -6.69 4.84
CA THR A 57 -5.50 -8.08 5.28
C THR A 57 -5.64 -8.97 4.06
N THR A 58 -4.94 -10.10 4.06
CA THR A 58 -4.94 -11.02 2.93
C THR A 58 -4.56 -12.43 3.38
N HIS A 59 -4.43 -13.34 2.43
CA HIS A 59 -4.03 -14.72 2.68
C HIS A 59 -2.58 -14.95 2.25
N GLY A 60 -1.79 -15.60 3.09
CA GLY A 60 -0.36 -15.86 2.85
C GLY A 60 -0.05 -16.71 1.62
N LYS A 61 -1.03 -17.51 1.15
CA LYS A 61 -0.92 -18.29 -0.09
C LYS A 61 -1.47 -17.57 -1.32
N SER A 62 -1.96 -16.34 -1.18
CA SER A 62 -2.41 -15.55 -2.33
C SER A 62 -1.28 -15.23 -3.29
N ASN A 63 -1.62 -15.03 -4.56
CA ASN A 63 -0.63 -14.70 -5.58
C ASN A 63 0.20 -13.46 -5.22
N LYS A 64 -0.45 -12.42 -4.69
CA LYS A 64 0.25 -11.18 -4.32
C LYS A 64 1.31 -11.41 -3.23
N ILE A 65 1.02 -12.20 -2.20
CA ILE A 65 1.98 -12.51 -1.14
C ILE A 65 3.13 -13.36 -1.66
N GLN A 66 2.86 -14.36 -2.50
CA GLN A 66 3.90 -15.18 -3.11
C GLN A 66 4.78 -14.37 -4.06
N GLN A 67 4.21 -13.45 -4.82
CA GLN A 67 4.93 -12.54 -5.71
C GLN A 67 5.85 -11.60 -4.91
N ILE A 68 5.33 -11.01 -3.84
CA ILE A 68 6.08 -10.11 -2.95
C ILE A 68 7.19 -10.86 -2.21
N ALA A 69 7.00 -12.13 -1.85
CA ALA A 69 8.05 -12.94 -1.23
C ALA A 69 9.28 -13.12 -2.15
N GLU A 70 9.09 -13.15 -3.45
CA GLU A 70 10.18 -13.27 -4.43
C GLU A 70 10.71 -11.90 -4.88
N ASN A 71 9.85 -10.90 -4.98
CA ASN A 71 10.20 -9.52 -5.36
C ASN A 71 9.35 -8.53 -4.58
N GLN A 72 9.96 -7.87 -3.62
CA GLN A 72 9.28 -6.94 -2.71
C GLN A 72 8.85 -5.62 -3.38
N GLU A 73 9.37 -5.30 -4.56
CA GLU A 73 9.04 -4.07 -5.26
C GLU A 73 7.57 -4.06 -5.67
N VAL A 74 6.86 -3.03 -5.22
CA VAL A 74 5.45 -2.82 -5.54
C VAL A 74 5.20 -1.40 -5.98
N SER A 75 4.08 -1.19 -6.64
CA SER A 75 3.55 0.14 -6.94
C SER A 75 2.08 0.21 -6.61
N ILE A 76 1.62 1.39 -6.27
CA ILE A 76 0.21 1.66 -6.02
C ILE A 76 -0.27 2.84 -6.84
N ALA A 77 -1.55 2.85 -7.12
CA ALA A 77 -2.26 4.00 -7.68
C ALA A 77 -3.64 4.12 -7.04
N THR A 78 -4.11 5.35 -6.90
CA THR A 78 -5.44 5.64 -6.36
C THR A 78 -6.20 6.57 -7.29
N SER A 79 -7.52 6.41 -7.33
CA SER A 79 -8.44 7.30 -8.02
C SER A 79 -9.71 7.42 -7.16
N PRO A 80 -10.26 8.62 -6.96
CA PRO A 80 -9.98 9.87 -7.68
C PRO A 80 -8.84 10.73 -7.12
N GLU A 81 -8.16 10.32 -6.05
CA GLU A 81 -7.15 11.14 -5.34
C GLU A 81 -5.91 11.46 -6.19
N MET A 82 -5.72 10.73 -7.30
CA MET A 82 -4.60 10.90 -8.22
C MET A 82 -3.22 10.83 -7.51
N PHE A 83 -3.05 9.80 -6.71
CA PHE A 83 -1.78 9.47 -6.06
C PHE A 83 -1.21 8.20 -6.67
N THR A 84 0.06 8.23 -7.03
CA THR A 84 0.82 7.06 -7.45
C THR A 84 2.11 6.97 -6.65
N ALA A 85 2.52 5.77 -6.30
CA ALA A 85 3.72 5.58 -5.51
C ALA A 85 4.38 4.22 -5.79
N SER A 86 5.68 4.18 -5.58
CA SER A 86 6.45 2.95 -5.42
C SER A 86 6.60 2.62 -3.94
N GLY A 87 6.78 1.36 -3.62
CA GLY A 87 6.95 0.92 -2.25
C GLY A 87 7.57 -0.47 -2.14
N ILE A 88 7.72 -0.90 -0.90
CA ILE A 88 8.19 -2.22 -0.52
C ILE A 88 7.07 -2.96 0.18
N GLY A 89 6.71 -4.12 -0.36
CA GLY A 89 5.74 -5.02 0.27
C GLY A 89 6.40 -5.94 1.28
N GLU A 90 5.77 -6.09 2.44
CA GLU A 90 6.24 -6.97 3.51
C GLU A 90 5.07 -7.73 4.13
N ASN A 91 5.18 -9.06 4.20
CA ASN A 91 4.24 -9.88 4.94
C ASN A 91 4.59 -9.82 6.43
N LEU A 92 3.71 -9.19 7.23
CA LEU A 92 3.88 -9.06 8.69
C LEU A 92 3.47 -10.33 9.46
N GLY A 93 3.01 -11.35 8.75
CA GLY A 93 2.61 -12.60 9.35
C GLY A 93 1.17 -12.62 9.85
N TRP A 94 0.85 -13.65 10.64
CA TRP A 94 -0.50 -13.95 11.12
C TRP A 94 -1.13 -12.79 11.89
N VAL A 95 -2.39 -12.49 11.63
CA VAL A 95 -3.12 -11.40 12.29
C VAL A 95 -3.25 -11.58 13.80
N LEU A 96 -3.26 -12.83 14.29
CA LEU A 96 -3.31 -13.15 15.74
C LEU A 96 -1.93 -13.26 16.40
N ASP A 97 -0.83 -13.08 15.66
CA ASP A 97 0.49 -12.98 16.28
C ASP A 97 0.49 -11.82 17.29
N PRO A 98 1.02 -12.01 18.52
CA PRO A 98 1.04 -10.96 19.55
C PRO A 98 1.65 -9.63 19.08
N LYS A 99 2.62 -9.65 18.19
CA LYS A 99 3.24 -8.44 17.62
C LYS A 99 2.26 -7.61 16.76
N ASN A 100 1.19 -8.22 16.26
CA ASN A 100 0.21 -7.59 15.37
C ASN A 100 -1.06 -7.12 16.08
N VAL A 101 -1.16 -7.28 17.38
CA VAL A 101 -2.37 -7.01 18.19
C VAL A 101 -2.92 -5.59 17.98
N GLU A 102 -2.06 -4.61 18.02
CA GLU A 102 -2.46 -3.20 17.87
C GLU A 102 -2.94 -2.91 16.44
N LEU A 103 -2.19 -3.35 15.45
CA LEU A 103 -2.54 -3.17 14.04
C LEU A 103 -3.82 -3.93 13.68
N ARG A 104 -3.97 -5.16 14.15
CA ARG A 104 -5.22 -5.93 13.99
C ARG A 104 -6.42 -5.17 14.50
N THR A 105 -6.33 -4.56 15.68
CA THR A 105 -7.43 -3.76 16.25
C THR A 105 -7.84 -2.64 15.32
N LYS A 106 -6.89 -1.90 14.77
CA LYS A 106 -7.13 -0.84 13.79
C LYS A 106 -7.79 -1.37 12.51
N LEU A 107 -7.27 -2.45 11.96
CA LEU A 107 -7.80 -3.08 10.74
C LEU A 107 -9.23 -3.57 10.92
N ARG A 108 -9.56 -4.17 12.05
CA ARG A 108 -10.93 -4.58 12.38
C ARG A 108 -11.90 -3.41 12.48
N GLN A 109 -11.44 -2.27 12.97
CA GLN A 109 -12.26 -1.05 13.02
C GLN A 109 -12.48 -0.46 11.63
N VAL A 110 -11.42 -0.34 10.84
CA VAL A 110 -11.49 0.24 9.49
C VAL A 110 -12.34 -0.61 8.55
N PHE A 111 -12.19 -1.92 8.62
CA PHE A 111 -12.87 -2.88 7.75
C PHE A 111 -14.08 -3.55 8.41
N ALA A 112 -14.68 -2.93 9.44
CA ALA A 112 -15.72 -3.55 10.25
C ALA A 112 -16.91 -4.09 9.46
N GLN A 113 -17.26 -3.46 8.33
CA GLN A 113 -18.39 -3.88 7.50
C GLN A 113 -18.18 -5.23 6.80
N TRP A 114 -16.94 -5.60 6.51
CA TRP A 114 -16.65 -6.80 5.73
C TRP A 114 -15.54 -7.68 6.30
N TYR A 115 -14.84 -7.24 7.34
CA TYR A 115 -13.64 -7.93 7.85
C TYR A 115 -13.88 -9.41 8.15
N ASP A 116 -14.91 -9.74 8.93
CA ASP A 116 -15.20 -11.12 9.33
C ASP A 116 -15.74 -11.99 8.18
N MET A 117 -16.30 -11.39 7.13
CA MET A 117 -16.73 -12.10 5.94
C MET A 117 -15.55 -12.52 5.05
N ALA A 118 -14.50 -11.70 5.00
CA ALA A 118 -13.36 -11.90 4.11
C ALA A 118 -12.19 -12.62 4.78
N ASN A 119 -12.10 -12.61 6.11
CA ASN A 119 -10.95 -13.09 6.86
C ASN A 119 -11.32 -14.17 7.87
N ASN A 120 -10.62 -15.31 7.81
CA ASN A 120 -10.66 -16.32 8.85
C ASN A 120 -9.39 -16.20 9.70
N GLU A 121 -9.48 -15.51 10.82
CA GLU A 121 -8.33 -15.26 11.70
C GLU A 121 -7.75 -16.52 12.36
N LYS A 122 -8.50 -17.61 12.41
CA LYS A 122 -8.01 -18.90 12.93
C LYS A 122 -7.04 -19.58 11.97
N ASP A 123 -7.07 -19.22 10.69
CA ASP A 123 -6.08 -19.66 9.72
C ASP A 123 -4.80 -18.83 9.90
N GLU A 124 -3.68 -19.48 10.20
CA GLU A 124 -2.39 -18.84 10.37
C GLU A 124 -1.90 -18.13 9.10
N ASN A 125 -2.48 -18.45 7.93
CA ASN A 125 -2.24 -17.74 6.68
C ASN A 125 -3.04 -16.44 6.55
N CYS A 126 -4.00 -16.16 7.43
CA CYS A 126 -4.63 -14.84 7.50
C CYS A 126 -3.60 -13.83 8.00
N CYS A 127 -3.07 -13.03 7.10
CA CYS A 127 -1.90 -12.19 7.36
C CYS A 127 -2.13 -10.72 7.02
N ILE A 128 -1.21 -9.89 7.47
CA ILE A 128 -1.17 -8.46 7.18
C ILE A 128 -0.03 -8.20 6.19
N LEU A 129 -0.37 -7.56 5.08
CA LEU A 129 0.60 -7.01 4.14
C LEU A 129 0.81 -5.54 4.45
N ALA A 130 2.05 -5.13 4.70
CA ALA A 130 2.45 -3.74 4.77
C ALA A 130 3.06 -3.31 3.42
N ILE A 131 2.61 -2.16 2.92
CA ILE A 131 3.15 -1.52 1.72
C ILE A 131 3.79 -0.21 2.19
N ARG A 132 5.11 -0.23 2.35
CA ARG A 132 5.89 0.93 2.82
C ARG A 132 6.27 1.78 1.62
N LEU A 133 5.77 3.00 1.58
CA LEU A 133 6.02 3.91 0.46
C LEU A 133 7.50 4.33 0.44
N THR A 134 8.09 4.36 -0.75
CA THR A 134 9.46 4.83 -0.99
C THR A 134 9.48 6.14 -1.74
N ARG A 135 8.69 6.26 -2.80
CA ARG A 135 8.50 7.48 -3.59
C ARG A 135 7.06 7.59 -4.02
N GLY A 136 6.56 8.80 -4.17
CA GLY A 136 5.21 9.01 -4.65
C GLY A 136 5.01 10.38 -5.24
N THR A 137 3.96 10.49 -6.05
CA THR A 137 3.51 11.76 -6.61
C THR A 137 2.03 11.91 -6.34
N LEU A 138 1.69 12.99 -5.65
CA LEU A 138 0.32 13.41 -5.42
C LEU A 138 -0.02 14.57 -6.34
N ASN A 139 -1.05 14.39 -7.14
CA ASN A 139 -1.56 15.39 -8.06
C ASN A 139 -2.76 16.10 -7.43
N ILE A 140 -2.67 17.40 -7.30
CA ILE A 140 -3.74 18.22 -6.75
C ILE A 140 -4.41 19.02 -7.88
N ASN A 141 -5.74 19.04 -7.87
CA ASN A 141 -6.56 19.83 -8.78
C ASN A 141 -6.19 19.65 -10.27
N HIS A 142 -6.05 18.41 -10.72
CA HIS A 142 -5.76 18.12 -12.11
C HIS A 142 -4.55 18.89 -12.65
N TRP A 143 -3.37 18.64 -12.06
CA TRP A 143 -2.07 19.18 -12.45
C TRP A 143 -1.80 20.63 -12.02
N GLU A 144 -2.64 21.22 -11.18
CA GLU A 144 -2.35 22.54 -10.62
C GLU A 144 -1.10 22.51 -9.73
N LYS A 145 -0.97 21.47 -8.91
CA LYS A 145 0.23 21.24 -8.07
C LYS A 145 0.56 19.76 -7.97
N LEU A 146 1.84 19.44 -8.12
CA LEU A 146 2.41 18.10 -7.94
C LEU A 146 3.33 18.09 -6.73
N TYR A 147 3.09 17.14 -5.83
CA TYR A 147 4.01 16.85 -4.72
C TYR A 147 4.78 15.59 -5.05
N HIS A 148 6.05 15.73 -5.41
CA HIS A 148 6.96 14.62 -5.66
C HIS A 148 7.71 14.30 -4.38
N MET A 149 7.38 13.19 -3.73
CA MET A 149 7.82 12.86 -2.38
C MET A 149 8.80 11.70 -2.36
N ASP A 150 9.90 11.87 -1.66
CA ASP A 150 10.82 10.80 -1.26
C ASP A 150 10.57 10.48 0.22
N PHE A 151 9.90 9.37 0.47
CA PHE A 151 9.53 8.95 1.83
C PHE A 151 10.70 8.36 2.61
N VAL A 152 11.75 7.91 1.93
CA VAL A 152 12.96 7.36 2.55
C VAL A 152 13.82 8.49 3.10
N ASN A 153 14.07 9.51 2.28
CA ASN A 153 14.88 10.68 2.67
C ASN A 153 14.06 11.80 3.32
N LYS A 154 12.74 11.68 3.34
CA LYS A 154 11.80 12.66 3.93
C LYS A 154 11.95 14.05 3.31
N THR A 155 11.97 14.09 1.99
CA THR A 155 12.14 15.30 1.20
C THR A 155 11.28 15.28 -0.07
N THR A 156 11.23 16.40 -0.77
CA THR A 156 10.67 16.48 -2.12
C THR A 156 11.75 16.28 -3.18
N MET A 157 11.31 15.86 -4.37
CA MET A 157 12.16 15.66 -5.55
C MET A 157 11.76 16.67 -6.63
N GLU A 158 12.71 17.10 -7.46
CA GLU A 158 12.44 18.06 -8.55
C GLU A 158 11.51 17.50 -9.62
N ASN A 159 11.61 16.19 -9.91
CA ASN A 159 10.66 15.48 -10.73
C ASN A 159 10.40 14.09 -10.14
N GLY A 160 9.19 13.61 -10.30
CA GLY A 160 8.73 12.44 -9.56
C GLY A 160 9.38 11.13 -9.93
N GLY A 161 9.88 10.98 -11.14
CA GLY A 161 10.41 9.71 -11.63
C GLY A 161 9.48 8.50 -11.46
N VAL A 162 8.21 8.75 -11.09
CA VAL A 162 7.20 7.73 -10.78
C VAL A 162 6.15 7.63 -11.89
N PHE A 163 6.12 8.60 -12.79
CA PHE A 163 5.30 8.60 -14.00
C PHE A 163 6.16 8.31 -15.22
#